data_45605da03595350056982dca09e9ae03
#
_entry.id   45605da03595350056982dca09e9ae03
#
_cell.length_a   1.000
_cell.length_b   1.000
_cell.length_c   1.000
_cell.angle_alpha   90.00
_cell.angle_beta   90.00
_cell.angle_gamma   90.00
#
_symmetry.space_group_name_H-M   'P 1'
#
loop_
_entity.id
_entity.type
_entity.pdbx_description
1 polymer ?
#
loop_
_entity_poly.entity_id
_entity_poly.type
_entity_poly.pdbx_seq_one_letter_code
_entity_poly.pdbx_strand_id
1 'polypeptide(L)'
;MSIPKHYYLMVDTETCGDLENAYVYDLGMAIVDRKGKVYAKYSFVIHEVFYGMPDLMATAYYSSKLPQYFEDIATGKRTLVSFWLARKIAHALIEKWNCVAVVAHNARFDYNALNNTTTALGNGKTKMYFFPKIPIWCTLTMAKQIYYNRPVYRKFCTENNYLRKDGTPRLTAEILYRFITGNNDFTESHTGLEDVMIEKEILVHILRQHKKIRRTYYIERGK
;
A
#
# COMPACT_ATOMS: atom_id res chain seq x y z
N MET A 1 -16.55 -28.69 7.08
CA MET A 1 -16.33 -27.39 7.74
C MET A 1 -15.83 -26.40 6.69
N SER A 2 -16.53 -25.29 6.47
CA SER A 2 -16.05 -24.24 5.57
C SER A 2 -14.81 -23.56 6.19
N ILE A 3 -13.73 -23.43 5.41
CA ILE A 3 -12.53 -22.68 5.85
C ILE A 3 -12.99 -21.24 6.17
N PRO A 4 -12.67 -20.69 7.35
CA PRO A 4 -13.02 -19.32 7.69
C PRO A 4 -12.52 -18.37 6.62
N LYS A 5 -13.36 -17.47 6.14
CA LYS A 5 -12.93 -16.43 5.20
C LYS A 5 -12.01 -15.47 5.92
N HIS A 6 -10.79 -15.31 5.40
CA HIS A 6 -9.84 -14.30 5.87
C HIS A 6 -9.96 -13.08 4.97
N TYR A 7 -10.21 -11.92 5.59
CA TYR A 7 -10.24 -10.64 4.92
C TYR A 7 -9.00 -9.82 5.28
N TYR A 8 -8.54 -9.04 4.33
CA TYR A 8 -7.38 -8.16 4.45
C TYR A 8 -7.79 -6.75 4.05
N LEU A 9 -7.32 -5.76 4.76
CA LEU A 9 -7.34 -4.37 4.31
C LEU A 9 -6.03 -4.11 3.55
N MET A 10 -6.10 -4.06 2.23
CA MET A 10 -5.00 -3.59 1.40
C MET A 10 -4.93 -2.08 1.46
N VAL A 11 -3.73 -1.52 1.52
CA VAL A 11 -3.50 -0.07 1.52
C VAL A 11 -2.28 0.28 0.70
N ASP A 12 -2.33 1.43 0.05
CA ASP A 12 -1.20 2.08 -0.58
C ASP A 12 -1.34 3.59 -0.42
N THR A 13 -0.22 4.32 -0.35
CA THR A 13 -0.21 5.76 -0.08
C THR A 13 0.72 6.51 -1.02
N GLU A 14 0.23 7.66 -1.56
CA GLU A 14 1.08 8.65 -2.18
C GLU A 14 1.37 9.79 -1.20
N THR A 15 2.59 10.30 -1.23
CA THR A 15 3.09 11.20 -0.21
C THR A 15 3.79 12.42 -0.77
N CYS A 16 3.80 13.49 0.03
CA CYS A 16 4.68 14.65 -0.12
C CYS A 16 5.62 14.72 1.09
N GLY A 17 6.64 15.58 1.02
CA GLY A 17 7.71 15.67 2.00
C GLY A 17 8.88 14.76 1.67
N ASP A 18 9.81 14.61 2.60
CA ASP A 18 10.95 13.70 2.48
C ASP A 18 10.61 12.29 2.98
N LEU A 19 11.53 11.32 2.80
CA LEU A 19 11.29 9.91 3.16
C LEU A 19 11.11 9.69 4.68
N GLU A 20 11.66 10.58 5.52
CA GLU A 20 11.54 10.48 6.98
C GLU A 20 10.27 11.14 7.48
N ASN A 21 9.87 12.24 6.82
CA ASN A 21 8.72 13.08 7.15
C ASN A 21 7.69 13.07 6.01
N ALA A 22 7.39 11.91 5.49
CA ALA A 22 6.37 11.74 4.45
C ALA A 22 4.96 11.95 5.01
N TYR A 23 4.16 12.76 4.31
CA TYR A 23 2.76 13.03 4.64
C TYR A 23 1.85 12.52 3.52
N VAL A 24 0.81 11.81 3.90
CA VAL A 24 -0.11 11.16 2.96
C VAL A 24 -1.09 12.15 2.37
N TYR A 25 -1.10 12.30 1.04
CA TYR A 25 -2.12 13.06 0.33
C TYR A 25 -3.10 12.18 -0.46
N ASP A 26 -2.70 10.96 -0.87
CA ASP A 26 -3.59 9.96 -1.48
C ASP A 26 -3.54 8.66 -0.67
N LEU A 27 -4.70 8.09 -0.39
CA LEU A 27 -4.85 6.84 0.33
C LEU A 27 -5.79 5.91 -0.43
N GLY A 28 -5.22 4.90 -1.03
CA GLY A 28 -5.94 3.77 -1.60
C GLY A 28 -6.24 2.71 -0.55
N MET A 29 -7.48 2.20 -0.52
CA MET A 29 -7.86 1.10 0.37
C MET A 29 -8.77 0.10 -0.32
N ALA A 30 -8.58 -1.20 -0.07
CA ALA A 30 -9.53 -2.23 -0.50
C ALA A 30 -9.65 -3.37 0.51
N ILE A 31 -10.87 -3.86 0.69
CA ILE A 31 -11.13 -5.11 1.40
C ILE A 31 -11.08 -6.26 0.39
N VAL A 32 -10.18 -7.20 0.63
CA VAL A 32 -9.99 -8.35 -0.22
C VAL A 32 -9.98 -9.66 0.57
N ASP A 33 -10.31 -10.76 -0.08
CA ASP A 33 -10.13 -12.09 0.49
C ASP A 33 -8.85 -12.78 -0.04
N ARG A 34 -8.56 -13.96 0.48
CA ARG A 34 -7.41 -14.76 0.07
C ARG A 34 -7.38 -15.12 -1.43
N LYS A 35 -8.53 -15.06 -2.11
CA LYS A 35 -8.65 -15.36 -3.54
C LYS A 35 -8.52 -14.11 -4.41
N GLY A 36 -8.44 -12.93 -3.80
CA GLY A 36 -8.35 -11.64 -4.49
C GLY A 36 -9.70 -11.02 -4.85
N LYS A 37 -10.81 -11.59 -4.36
CA LYS A 37 -12.11 -10.94 -4.53
C LYS A 37 -12.14 -9.66 -3.72
N VAL A 38 -12.51 -8.56 -4.37
CA VAL A 38 -12.68 -7.23 -3.77
C VAL A 38 -14.12 -7.09 -3.28
N TYR A 39 -14.28 -6.64 -2.04
CA TYR A 39 -15.58 -6.45 -1.38
C TYR A 39 -15.91 -4.97 -1.15
N ALA A 40 -14.89 -4.14 -1.00
CA ALA A 40 -15.00 -2.69 -0.90
C ALA A 40 -13.71 -2.06 -1.39
N LYS A 41 -13.78 -0.85 -1.96
CA LYS A 41 -12.62 -0.07 -2.38
C LYS A 41 -12.88 1.41 -2.14
N TYR A 42 -11.82 2.15 -1.80
CA TYR A 42 -11.85 3.57 -1.50
C TYR A 42 -10.61 4.23 -2.09
N SER A 43 -10.80 5.38 -2.72
CA SER A 43 -9.74 6.26 -3.18
C SER A 43 -9.96 7.62 -2.54
N PHE A 44 -9.12 7.96 -1.57
CA PHE A 44 -9.24 9.15 -0.78
C PHE A 44 -8.10 10.13 -1.05
N VAL A 45 -8.44 11.39 -1.29
CA VAL A 45 -7.49 12.50 -1.24
C VAL A 45 -7.66 13.20 0.11
N ILE A 46 -6.54 13.38 0.83
CA ILE A 46 -6.53 13.93 2.19
C ILE A 46 -6.51 15.44 2.12
N HIS A 47 -7.63 16.05 2.48
CA HIS A 47 -7.85 17.50 2.36
C HIS A 47 -6.78 18.32 3.07
N GLU A 48 -6.45 17.98 4.32
CA GLU A 48 -5.53 18.73 5.17
C GLU A 48 -4.09 18.75 4.60
N VAL A 49 -3.71 17.73 3.85
CA VAL A 49 -2.40 17.66 3.19
C VAL A 49 -2.49 18.28 1.80
N PHE A 50 -3.43 17.82 0.97
CA PHE A 50 -3.52 18.18 -0.45
C PHE A 50 -3.76 19.66 -0.68
N TYR A 51 -4.67 20.27 0.11
CA TYR A 51 -4.96 21.72 0.06
C TYR A 51 -4.35 22.51 1.20
N GLY A 52 -4.16 21.88 2.36
CA GLY A 52 -3.69 22.57 3.56
C GLY A 52 -2.16 22.72 3.66
N MET A 53 -1.39 21.98 2.83
CA MET A 53 0.09 21.99 2.87
C MET A 53 0.69 22.21 1.47
N PRO A 54 0.40 23.35 0.79
CA PRO A 54 0.77 23.57 -0.61
C PRO A 54 2.30 23.50 -0.84
N ASP A 55 3.11 24.01 0.08
CA ASP A 55 4.56 23.98 -0.03
C ASP A 55 5.11 22.53 0.04
N LEU A 56 4.51 21.69 0.86
CA LEU A 56 4.86 20.27 0.91
C LEU A 56 4.34 19.51 -0.31
N MET A 57 3.15 19.85 -0.83
CA MET A 57 2.64 19.25 -2.06
C MET A 57 3.54 19.50 -3.27
N ALA A 58 4.26 20.64 -3.29
CA ALA A 58 5.27 20.91 -4.32
C ALA A 58 6.45 19.91 -4.30
N THR A 59 6.65 19.19 -3.19
CA THR A 59 7.69 18.14 -3.03
C THR A 59 7.17 16.74 -3.32
N ALA A 60 5.90 16.57 -3.72
CA ALA A 60 5.33 15.27 -4.02
C ALA A 60 6.16 14.55 -5.09
N TYR A 61 6.54 13.30 -4.83
CA TYR A 61 7.40 12.52 -5.73
C TYR A 61 6.79 12.40 -7.13
N TYR A 62 5.47 12.24 -7.19
CA TYR A 62 4.70 12.20 -8.43
C TYR A 62 3.93 13.51 -8.68
N SER A 63 4.57 14.66 -8.48
CA SER A 63 3.96 15.99 -8.68
C SER A 63 3.34 16.19 -10.08
N SER A 64 3.88 15.55 -11.11
CA SER A 64 3.32 15.54 -12.46
C SER A 64 1.91 14.94 -12.56
N LYS A 65 1.47 14.18 -11.55
CA LYS A 65 0.12 13.60 -11.44
C LYS A 65 -0.90 14.54 -10.81
N LEU A 66 -0.47 15.61 -10.14
CA LEU A 66 -1.37 16.51 -9.42
C LEU A 66 -2.51 17.08 -10.28
N PRO A 67 -2.32 17.47 -11.56
CA PRO A 67 -3.43 17.90 -12.41
C PRO A 67 -4.54 16.85 -12.52
N GLN A 68 -4.19 15.56 -12.62
CA GLN A 68 -5.14 14.46 -12.66
C GLN A 68 -5.96 14.37 -11.36
N TYR A 69 -5.36 14.65 -10.20
CA TYR A 69 -6.09 14.61 -8.92
C TYR A 69 -7.22 15.65 -8.86
N PHE A 70 -6.99 16.86 -9.39
CA PHE A 70 -8.05 17.87 -9.43
C PHE A 70 -9.23 17.42 -10.29
N GLU A 71 -8.97 16.82 -11.45
CA GLU A 71 -9.99 16.24 -12.31
C GLU A 71 -10.71 15.05 -11.65
N ASP A 72 -9.96 14.14 -11.08
CA ASP A 72 -10.48 12.94 -10.39
C ASP A 72 -11.39 13.32 -9.19
N ILE A 73 -11.05 14.40 -8.46
CA ILE A 73 -11.88 14.95 -7.38
C ILE A 73 -13.16 15.57 -7.97
N ALA A 74 -13.03 16.40 -9.00
CA ALA A 74 -14.16 17.07 -9.62
C ALA A 74 -15.18 16.09 -10.25
N THR A 75 -14.71 14.97 -10.78
CA THR A 75 -15.54 13.91 -11.38
C THR A 75 -16.02 12.87 -10.37
N GLY A 76 -15.58 12.94 -9.11
CA GLY A 76 -15.93 11.97 -8.07
C GLY A 76 -15.23 10.63 -8.19
N LYS A 77 -14.22 10.49 -9.04
CA LYS A 77 -13.39 9.28 -9.14
C LYS A 77 -12.55 9.09 -7.85
N ARG A 78 -12.10 10.20 -7.25
CA ARG A 78 -11.46 10.24 -5.93
C ARG A 78 -12.31 11.07 -4.98
N THR A 79 -12.38 10.64 -3.73
CA THR A 79 -13.18 11.35 -2.73
C THR A 79 -12.26 12.20 -1.86
N LEU A 80 -12.47 13.51 -1.85
CA LEU A 80 -11.81 14.42 -0.94
C LEU A 80 -12.39 14.24 0.46
N VAL A 81 -11.55 13.88 1.43
CA VAL A 81 -11.97 13.62 2.82
C VAL A 81 -10.99 14.22 3.81
N SER A 82 -11.43 14.44 5.05
CA SER A 82 -10.50 14.73 6.14
C SER A 82 -9.71 13.46 6.50
N PHE A 83 -8.48 13.65 6.95
CA PHE A 83 -7.62 12.56 7.41
C PHE A 83 -8.28 11.71 8.52
N TRP A 84 -8.95 12.39 9.43
CA TRP A 84 -9.63 11.73 10.55
C TRP A 84 -10.84 10.91 10.11
N LEU A 85 -11.56 11.35 9.07
CA LEU A 85 -12.64 10.57 8.47
C LEU A 85 -12.07 9.33 7.75
N ALA A 86 -10.98 9.49 6.98
CA ALA A 86 -10.30 8.35 6.34
C ALA A 86 -9.87 7.31 7.39
N ARG A 87 -9.26 7.76 8.50
CA ARG A 87 -8.88 6.90 9.62
C ARG A 87 -10.09 6.18 10.25
N LYS A 88 -11.19 6.90 10.49
CA LYS A 88 -12.42 6.33 11.04
C LYS A 88 -13.00 5.24 10.13
N ILE A 89 -13.00 5.50 8.82
CA ILE A 89 -13.45 4.52 7.82
C ILE A 89 -12.54 3.29 7.83
N ALA A 90 -11.21 3.46 7.84
CA ALA A 90 -10.27 2.35 7.91
C ALA A 90 -10.52 1.45 9.14
N HIS A 91 -10.74 2.05 10.33
CA HIS A 91 -11.08 1.31 11.55
C HIS A 91 -12.41 0.55 11.41
N ALA A 92 -13.45 1.22 10.90
CA ALA A 92 -14.75 0.59 10.69
C ALA A 92 -14.70 -0.59 9.70
N LEU A 93 -13.86 -0.48 8.65
CA LEU A 93 -13.64 -1.56 7.70
C LEU A 93 -12.93 -2.75 8.35
N ILE A 94 -11.88 -2.50 9.14
CA ILE A 94 -11.14 -3.54 9.87
C ILE A 94 -12.09 -4.32 10.79
N GLU A 95 -12.92 -3.61 11.54
CA GLU A 95 -13.89 -4.20 12.46
C GLU A 95 -14.99 -4.95 11.71
N LYS A 96 -15.68 -4.28 10.77
CA LYS A 96 -16.80 -4.85 10.00
C LYS A 96 -16.44 -6.15 9.30
N TRP A 97 -15.23 -6.23 8.72
CA TRP A 97 -14.79 -7.39 7.95
C TRP A 97 -13.95 -8.36 8.79
N ASN A 98 -13.75 -8.07 10.08
CA ASN A 98 -12.85 -8.84 10.94
C ASN A 98 -11.50 -9.12 10.23
N CYS A 99 -10.87 -8.06 9.74
CA CYS A 99 -9.64 -8.17 8.97
C CYS A 99 -8.52 -8.80 9.81
N VAL A 100 -7.82 -9.77 9.25
CA VAL A 100 -6.72 -10.46 9.94
C VAL A 100 -5.40 -9.68 9.85
N ALA A 101 -5.28 -8.78 8.89
CA ALA A 101 -4.14 -7.89 8.72
C ALA A 101 -4.48 -6.69 7.84
N VAL A 102 -3.71 -5.61 8.01
CA VAL A 102 -3.49 -4.57 6.99
C VAL A 102 -2.30 -4.99 6.15
N VAL A 103 -2.37 -4.81 4.83
CA VAL A 103 -1.36 -5.29 3.89
C VAL A 103 -0.97 -4.19 2.93
N ALA A 104 0.34 -4.00 2.71
CA ALA A 104 0.90 -3.07 1.73
C ALA A 104 2.18 -3.64 1.10
N HIS A 105 2.62 -3.07 -0.02
CA HIS A 105 3.92 -3.38 -0.60
C HIS A 105 4.96 -2.39 -0.06
N ASN A 106 6.02 -2.87 0.59
CA ASN A 106 6.91 -2.03 1.40
C ASN A 106 6.18 -1.35 2.58
N ALA A 107 5.31 -2.07 3.24
CA ALA A 107 4.39 -1.61 4.28
C ALA A 107 4.99 -0.72 5.38
N ARG A 108 6.33 -0.71 5.54
CA ARG A 108 7.04 0.20 6.45
C ARG A 108 6.83 1.65 6.05
N PHE A 109 6.89 1.92 4.75
CA PHE A 109 6.74 3.26 4.22
C PHE A 109 5.33 3.79 4.51
N ASP A 110 4.29 3.07 4.07
CA ASP A 110 2.90 3.47 4.26
C ASP A 110 2.53 3.64 5.73
N TYR A 111 2.96 2.68 6.55
CA TYR A 111 2.72 2.73 7.98
C TYR A 111 3.34 3.96 8.63
N ASN A 112 4.59 4.30 8.27
CA ASN A 112 5.27 5.47 8.81
C ASN A 112 4.63 6.76 8.29
N ALA A 113 4.34 6.87 7.00
CA ALA A 113 3.72 8.04 6.40
C ALA A 113 2.35 8.35 7.02
N LEU A 114 1.50 7.34 7.22
CA LEU A 114 0.22 7.47 7.90
C LEU A 114 0.38 7.93 9.36
N ASN A 115 1.38 7.42 10.08
CA ASN A 115 1.64 7.83 11.46
C ASN A 115 2.28 9.22 11.56
N ASN A 116 3.14 9.60 10.62
CA ASN A 116 3.68 10.96 10.52
C ASN A 116 2.53 11.96 10.33
N THR A 117 1.63 11.66 9.39
CA THR A 117 0.44 12.48 9.14
C THR A 117 -0.46 12.54 10.38
N THR A 118 -0.65 11.40 11.07
CA THR A 118 -1.41 11.35 12.34
C THR A 118 -0.80 12.26 13.39
N THR A 119 0.52 12.26 13.52
CA THR A 119 1.23 13.08 14.51
C THR A 119 1.15 14.57 14.16
N ALA A 120 1.39 14.92 12.89
CA ALA A 120 1.35 16.30 12.42
C ALA A 120 -0.04 16.92 12.60
N LEU A 121 -1.10 16.20 12.19
CA LEU A 121 -2.48 16.70 12.29
C LEU A 121 -3.09 16.57 13.70
N GLY A 122 -2.48 15.77 14.57
CA GLY A 122 -2.90 15.55 15.96
C GLY A 122 -2.28 16.50 16.98
N ASN A 123 -1.58 17.58 16.53
CA ASN A 123 -0.89 18.54 17.40
C ASN A 123 0.19 17.94 18.32
N GLY A 124 0.72 16.78 17.98
CA GLY A 124 1.83 16.14 18.71
C GLY A 124 1.55 15.70 20.16
N LYS A 125 0.34 15.96 20.69
CA LYS A 125 0.02 15.79 22.12
C LYS A 125 -0.28 14.34 22.52
N THR A 126 -0.58 13.45 21.57
CA THR A 126 -0.93 12.07 21.87
C THR A 126 -0.23 11.14 20.90
N LYS A 127 0.46 10.11 21.41
CA LYS A 127 1.03 9.05 20.58
C LYS A 127 -0.10 8.18 20.02
N MET A 128 -0.67 8.64 18.91
CA MET A 128 -1.76 7.97 18.23
C MET A 128 -1.23 7.30 16.96
N TYR A 129 -1.76 6.14 16.64
CA TYR A 129 -1.45 5.44 15.39
C TYR A 129 -2.64 5.50 14.43
N PHE A 130 -2.36 5.51 13.12
CA PHE A 130 -3.42 5.50 12.13
C PHE A 130 -4.29 4.23 12.23
N PHE A 131 -3.66 3.05 12.25
CA PHE A 131 -4.38 1.79 12.41
C PHE A 131 -4.55 1.39 13.88
N PRO A 132 -5.61 0.62 14.22
CA PRO A 132 -5.74 -0.02 15.53
C PRO A 132 -4.65 -1.10 15.72
N LYS A 133 -4.64 -1.77 16.87
CA LYS A 133 -3.71 -2.89 17.08
C LYS A 133 -4.10 -4.08 16.20
N ILE A 134 -3.50 -4.16 15.03
CA ILE A 134 -3.70 -5.18 14.00
C ILE A 134 -2.35 -5.53 13.36
N PRO A 135 -2.10 -6.80 12.94
CA PRO A 135 -0.90 -7.15 12.21
C PRO A 135 -0.77 -6.36 10.91
N ILE A 136 0.44 -5.86 10.64
CA ILE A 136 0.78 -5.24 9.35
C ILE A 136 1.61 -6.25 8.56
N TRP A 137 1.14 -6.65 7.39
CA TRP A 137 1.85 -7.56 6.48
C TRP A 137 2.51 -6.77 5.36
N CYS A 138 3.69 -7.22 4.97
CA CYS A 138 4.47 -6.58 3.90
C CYS A 138 4.68 -7.55 2.75
N THR A 139 4.03 -7.32 1.61
CA THR A 139 4.16 -8.17 0.42
C THR A 139 5.58 -8.17 -0.13
N LEU A 140 6.35 -7.07 0.00
CA LEU A 140 7.77 -7.03 -0.34
C LEU A 140 8.60 -8.02 0.50
N THR A 141 8.37 -8.06 1.82
CA THR A 141 9.05 -9.01 2.72
C THR A 141 8.66 -10.45 2.41
N MET A 142 7.40 -10.68 2.08
CA MET A 142 6.91 -11.99 1.65
C MET A 142 7.51 -12.39 0.29
N ALA A 143 7.54 -11.48 -0.67
CA ALA A 143 8.10 -11.69 -2.01
C ALA A 143 9.60 -12.02 -1.96
N LYS A 144 10.38 -11.36 -1.09
CA LYS A 144 11.80 -11.68 -0.88
C LYS A 144 12.00 -13.15 -0.55
N GLN A 145 11.17 -13.73 0.29
CA GLN A 145 11.29 -15.14 0.71
C GLN A 145 10.88 -16.14 -0.37
N ILE A 146 10.08 -15.71 -1.36
CA ILE A 146 9.55 -16.58 -2.42
C ILE A 146 10.35 -16.44 -3.71
N TYR A 147 10.64 -15.20 -4.12
CA TYR A 147 11.14 -14.92 -5.48
C TYR A 147 12.64 -14.64 -5.55
N TYR A 148 13.25 -14.14 -4.46
CA TYR A 148 14.63 -13.64 -4.49
C TYR A 148 15.64 -14.64 -5.06
N ASN A 149 15.51 -15.92 -4.67
CA ASN A 149 16.37 -17.01 -5.13
C ASN A 149 15.67 -17.97 -6.11
N ARG A 150 14.47 -17.64 -6.59
CA ARG A 150 13.72 -18.49 -7.50
C ARG A 150 14.31 -18.44 -8.91
N PRO A 151 14.80 -19.53 -9.50
CA PRO A 151 15.49 -19.50 -10.79
C PRO A 151 14.68 -18.84 -11.91
N VAL A 152 13.38 -19.16 -12.00
CA VAL A 152 12.48 -18.59 -13.03
C VAL A 152 12.34 -17.08 -12.89
N TYR A 153 12.21 -16.55 -11.64
CA TYR A 153 12.14 -15.13 -11.42
C TYR A 153 13.46 -14.41 -11.70
N ARG A 154 14.58 -15.03 -11.30
CA ARG A 154 15.92 -14.50 -11.63
C ARG A 154 16.17 -14.45 -13.12
N LYS A 155 15.79 -15.48 -13.86
CA LYS A 155 15.86 -15.53 -15.34
C LYS A 155 15.04 -14.37 -15.93
N PHE A 156 13.76 -14.21 -15.51
CA PHE A 156 12.90 -13.12 -15.93
C PHE A 156 13.55 -11.74 -15.67
N CYS A 157 14.13 -11.53 -14.48
CA CYS A 157 14.79 -10.27 -14.15
C CYS A 157 16.06 -10.03 -14.99
N THR A 158 16.79 -11.08 -15.34
CA THR A 158 17.97 -10.97 -16.21
C THR A 158 17.57 -10.60 -17.65
N GLU A 159 16.58 -11.27 -18.20
CA GLU A 159 16.11 -11.06 -19.58
C GLU A 159 15.48 -9.67 -19.78
N ASN A 160 14.93 -9.07 -18.72
CA ASN A 160 14.25 -7.77 -18.77
C ASN A 160 15.06 -6.62 -18.11
N ASN A 161 16.33 -6.82 -17.77
CA ASN A 161 17.19 -5.83 -17.11
C ASN A 161 16.66 -5.33 -15.74
N TYR A 162 16.00 -6.21 -14.98
CA TYR A 162 15.46 -5.89 -13.64
C TYR A 162 16.38 -6.32 -12.50
N LEU A 163 17.68 -6.53 -12.78
CA LEU A 163 18.67 -6.74 -11.74
C LEU A 163 19.18 -5.39 -11.21
N ARG A 164 19.53 -5.36 -9.91
CA ARG A 164 20.28 -4.26 -9.32
C ARG A 164 21.77 -4.37 -9.69
N LYS A 165 22.53 -3.34 -9.37
CA LYS A 165 24.00 -3.31 -9.61
C LYS A 165 24.74 -4.46 -8.94
N ASP A 166 24.22 -4.94 -7.80
CA ASP A 166 24.76 -6.08 -7.05
C ASP A 166 24.29 -7.45 -7.58
N GLY A 167 23.62 -7.50 -8.72
CA GLY A 167 23.09 -8.72 -9.34
C GLY A 167 21.84 -9.30 -8.65
N THR A 168 21.26 -8.58 -7.70
CA THR A 168 20.02 -9.04 -7.04
C THR A 168 18.77 -8.61 -7.79
N PRO A 169 17.71 -9.45 -7.81
CA PRO A 169 16.48 -9.10 -8.51
C PRO A 169 15.74 -7.97 -7.79
N ARG A 170 15.19 -7.04 -8.55
CA ARG A 170 14.25 -6.05 -8.03
C ARG A 170 12.92 -6.74 -7.71
N LEU A 171 12.22 -6.22 -6.70
CA LEU A 171 10.95 -6.74 -6.21
C LEU A 171 9.93 -5.59 -6.02
N THR A 172 9.96 -4.58 -6.91
CA THR A 172 8.92 -3.54 -6.91
C THR A 172 7.57 -4.16 -7.28
N ALA A 173 6.47 -3.50 -6.91
CA ALA A 173 5.14 -4.00 -7.21
C ALA A 173 4.95 -4.17 -8.72
N GLU A 174 5.38 -3.21 -9.53
CA GLU A 174 5.32 -3.27 -10.99
C GLU A 174 6.03 -4.49 -11.58
N ILE A 175 7.29 -4.75 -11.17
CA ILE A 175 8.07 -5.87 -11.70
C ILE A 175 7.48 -7.22 -11.28
N LEU A 176 7.02 -7.33 -10.04
CA LEU A 176 6.32 -8.53 -9.57
C LEU A 176 5.02 -8.75 -10.32
N TYR A 177 4.25 -7.70 -10.56
CA TYR A 177 3.00 -7.79 -11.31
C TYR A 177 3.24 -8.22 -12.76
N ARG A 178 4.24 -7.64 -13.45
CA ARG A 178 4.67 -8.09 -14.79
C ARG A 178 4.99 -9.59 -14.81
N PHE A 179 5.78 -10.04 -13.86
CA PHE A 179 6.14 -11.46 -13.75
C PHE A 179 4.92 -12.37 -13.49
N ILE A 180 4.01 -11.95 -12.62
CA ILE A 180 2.84 -12.74 -12.22
C ILE A 180 1.82 -12.85 -13.34
N THR A 181 1.62 -11.78 -14.11
CA THR A 181 0.62 -11.68 -15.16
C THR A 181 1.15 -12.04 -16.55
N GLY A 182 2.48 -12.02 -16.73
CA GLY A 182 3.11 -12.13 -18.05
C GLY A 182 2.96 -10.86 -18.92
N ASN A 183 2.45 -9.77 -18.36
CA ASN A 183 2.30 -8.50 -19.07
C ASN A 183 3.54 -7.62 -18.85
N ASN A 184 4.52 -7.73 -19.76
CA ASN A 184 5.79 -6.99 -19.66
C ASN A 184 5.63 -5.49 -19.95
N ASP A 185 4.59 -5.08 -20.64
CA ASP A 185 4.34 -3.67 -21.03
C ASP A 185 3.57 -2.91 -19.94
N PHE A 186 3.15 -3.59 -18.88
CA PHE A 186 2.44 -2.97 -17.77
C PHE A 186 3.29 -1.87 -17.13
N THR A 187 2.69 -0.73 -16.86
CA THR A 187 3.29 0.39 -16.10
C THR A 187 2.38 0.75 -14.94
N GLU A 188 2.97 0.89 -13.76
CA GLU A 188 2.28 1.27 -12.54
C GLU A 188 1.76 2.70 -12.65
N SER A 189 0.55 2.94 -12.15
CA SER A 189 -0.10 4.25 -12.26
C SER A 189 0.43 5.27 -11.26
N HIS A 190 1.05 4.79 -10.17
CA HIS A 190 1.48 5.61 -9.03
C HIS A 190 0.34 6.47 -8.49
N THR A 191 -0.72 5.79 -8.11
CA THR A 191 -1.91 6.35 -7.48
C THR A 191 -2.53 5.32 -6.56
N GLY A 192 -2.85 5.72 -5.32
CA GLY A 192 -3.09 4.80 -4.21
C GLY A 192 -4.05 3.64 -4.49
N LEU A 193 -5.27 3.89 -4.99
CA LEU A 193 -6.20 2.77 -5.19
C LEU A 193 -5.80 1.86 -6.35
N GLU A 194 -5.29 2.40 -7.44
CA GLU A 194 -4.85 1.64 -8.59
C GLU A 194 -3.68 0.71 -8.22
N ASP A 195 -2.76 1.19 -7.37
CA ASP A 195 -1.60 0.42 -6.92
C ASP A 195 -2.02 -0.65 -5.90
N VAL A 196 -3.01 -0.38 -5.05
CA VAL A 196 -3.68 -1.41 -4.22
C VAL A 196 -4.20 -2.58 -5.06
N MET A 197 -4.75 -2.31 -6.27
CA MET A 197 -5.27 -3.39 -7.13
C MET A 197 -4.15 -4.27 -7.70
N ILE A 198 -2.97 -3.72 -7.92
CA ILE A 198 -1.78 -4.45 -8.36
C ILE A 198 -1.21 -5.28 -7.20
N GLU A 199 -1.04 -4.66 -6.06
CA GLU A 199 -0.49 -5.29 -4.85
C GLU A 199 -1.37 -6.44 -4.35
N LYS A 200 -2.68 -6.33 -4.52
CA LYS A 200 -3.64 -7.41 -4.27
C LYS A 200 -3.28 -8.67 -5.06
N GLU A 201 -2.95 -8.55 -6.34
CA GLU A 201 -2.56 -9.72 -7.15
C GLU A 201 -1.26 -10.34 -6.64
N ILE A 202 -0.31 -9.52 -6.20
CA ILE A 202 0.94 -9.96 -5.58
C ILE A 202 0.63 -10.77 -4.30
N LEU A 203 -0.21 -10.24 -3.41
CA LEU A 203 -0.63 -10.93 -2.19
C LEU A 203 -1.25 -12.29 -2.51
N VAL A 204 -2.20 -12.32 -3.43
CA VAL A 204 -2.91 -13.55 -3.83
C VAL A 204 -1.95 -14.59 -4.39
N HIS A 205 -1.04 -14.17 -5.28
CA HIS A 205 -0.06 -15.08 -5.86
C HIS A 205 0.88 -15.65 -4.78
N ILE A 206 1.33 -14.82 -3.85
CA ILE A 206 2.16 -15.25 -2.72
C ILE A 206 1.41 -16.26 -1.84
N LEU A 207 0.15 -15.98 -1.49
CA LEU A 207 -0.66 -16.86 -0.63
C LEU A 207 -0.97 -18.21 -1.29
N ARG A 208 -1.05 -18.26 -2.62
CA ARG A 208 -1.23 -19.51 -3.41
C ARG A 208 0.01 -20.42 -3.38
N GLN A 209 1.19 -19.90 -3.05
CA GLN A 209 2.40 -20.74 -2.94
C GLN A 209 2.37 -21.68 -1.72
N HIS A 210 1.46 -21.47 -0.77
CA HIS A 210 1.30 -22.27 0.46
C HIS A 210 2.58 -22.47 1.28
N LYS A 211 3.56 -21.55 1.13
CA LYS A 211 4.83 -21.60 1.87
C LYS A 211 4.66 -21.01 3.26
N LYS A 212 5.37 -21.58 4.23
CA LYS A 212 5.53 -20.99 5.55
C LYS A 212 6.54 -19.85 5.45
N ILE A 213 6.06 -18.61 5.49
CA ILE A 213 6.85 -17.39 5.35
C ILE A 213 6.49 -16.38 6.43
N ARG A 214 7.44 -15.51 6.75
CA ARG A 214 7.20 -14.35 7.61
C ARG A 214 6.35 -13.33 6.84
N ARG A 215 5.20 -12.95 7.38
CA ARG A 215 4.25 -12.03 6.75
C ARG A 215 4.30 -10.65 7.40
N THR A 216 4.45 -10.61 8.72
CA THR A 216 4.37 -9.39 9.52
C THR A 216 5.62 -8.56 9.34
N TYR A 217 5.45 -7.32 8.95
CA TYR A 217 6.46 -6.29 8.99
C TYR A 217 6.60 -5.73 10.40
N TYR A 218 5.47 -5.38 11.01
CA TYR A 218 5.42 -4.72 12.30
C TYR A 218 5.50 -5.74 13.44
N ILE A 219 6.50 -5.56 14.28
CA ILE A 219 6.69 -6.32 15.50
C ILE A 219 6.49 -5.32 16.64
N GLU A 220 5.41 -5.53 17.39
CA GLU A 220 5.13 -4.88 18.66
C GLU A 220 5.18 -3.34 18.66
N ARG A 221 4.03 -2.75 18.77
CA ARG A 221 3.89 -1.44 19.39
C ARG A 221 4.44 -1.61 20.80
N GLY A 222 5.56 -0.97 21.11
CA GLY A 222 6.25 -1.12 22.39
C GLY A 222 5.30 -1.17 23.56
N LYS A 223 5.70 -1.97 24.53
CA LYS A 223 5.03 -2.11 25.82
C LYS A 223 4.81 -0.77 26.49
#